data_bf8c71d56e3e9ccf1bb4c11c5447a1fa
#
_entry.id   bf8c71d56e3e9ccf1bb4c11c5447a1fa
#
_cell.length_a   1.000
_cell.length_b   1.000
_cell.length_c   1.000
_cell.angle_alpha   90.00
_cell.angle_beta   90.00
_cell.angle_gamma   90.00
#
_symmetry.space_group_name_H-M   'P 1'
#
loop_
_entity.id
_entity.type
_entity.pdbx_description
1 polymer ?
#
loop_
_entity_poly.entity_id
_entity_poly.type
_entity_poly.pdbx_seq_one_letter_code
_entity_poly.pdbx_strand_id
1 'polypeptide(L)'
;MIYADKEKYSDILENSITYLENRGFENIKADMKGYETPKSYTKAGSSISVTPDIVAEKEGRKHYFDISLKSEKPNLLKSKWLFLNALSAMKSSRFSLITTRGHYAFTQEMLDATNMSKKNLIKI
;
A
#
# COMPACT_ATOMS: atom_id res chain seq x y z
N MET A 1 -3.03 -3.85 -2.22
CA MET A 1 -3.85 -4.87 -2.90
C MET A 1 -5.33 -4.61 -2.71
N ILE A 2 -6.17 -5.22 -3.50
CA ILE A 2 -7.62 -5.11 -3.33
C ILE A 2 -8.10 -6.09 -2.23
N TYR A 3 -9.25 -5.80 -1.65
CA TYR A 3 -9.80 -6.60 -0.53
C TYR A 3 -9.93 -8.09 -0.87
N ALA A 4 -10.36 -8.42 -2.09
CA ALA A 4 -10.55 -9.81 -2.52
C ALA A 4 -9.26 -10.65 -2.50
N ASP A 5 -8.09 -10.02 -2.54
CA ASP A 5 -6.79 -10.70 -2.58
C ASP A 5 -6.15 -10.85 -1.19
N LYS A 6 -6.70 -10.21 -0.16
CA LYS A 6 -6.07 -10.17 1.17
C LYS A 6 -5.86 -11.53 1.82
N GLU A 7 -6.84 -12.41 1.73
CA GLU A 7 -6.75 -13.74 2.30
C GLU A 7 -5.74 -14.61 1.55
N LYS A 8 -5.76 -14.52 0.23
CA LYS A 8 -4.86 -15.28 -0.64
C LYS A 8 -3.39 -14.93 -0.42
N TYR A 9 -3.10 -13.67 -0.08
CA TYR A 9 -1.74 -13.15 0.04
C TYR A 9 -1.38 -12.71 1.46
N SER A 10 -1.96 -13.35 2.47
CA SER A 10 -1.70 -13.01 3.87
C SER A 10 -0.24 -13.17 4.28
N ASP A 11 0.47 -14.15 3.71
CA ASP A 11 1.89 -14.37 3.98
C ASP A 11 2.76 -13.22 3.42
N ILE A 12 2.39 -12.63 2.30
CA ILE A 12 3.10 -11.48 1.73
C ILE A 12 2.88 -10.25 2.61
N LEU A 13 1.68 -10.07 3.16
CA LEU A 13 1.40 -9.01 4.12
C LEU A 13 2.28 -9.16 5.36
N GLU A 14 2.37 -10.37 5.90
CA GLU A 14 3.21 -10.67 7.06
C GLU A 14 4.69 -10.38 6.78
N ASN A 15 5.19 -10.83 5.63
CA ASN A 15 6.57 -10.56 5.21
C ASN A 15 6.85 -9.07 5.04
N SER A 16 5.88 -8.33 4.52
CA SER A 16 5.98 -6.88 4.37
C SER A 16 6.10 -6.18 5.72
N ILE A 17 5.30 -6.60 6.69
CA ILE A 17 5.35 -6.07 8.05
C ILE A 17 6.73 -6.35 8.68
N THR A 18 7.22 -7.57 8.57
CA THR A 18 8.54 -7.94 9.07
C THR A 18 9.64 -7.09 8.43
N TYR A 19 9.56 -6.87 7.13
CA TYR A 19 10.51 -6.02 6.41
C TYR A 19 10.52 -4.60 7.00
N LEU A 20 9.34 -4.02 7.24
CA LEU A 20 9.22 -2.66 7.76
C LEU A 20 9.73 -2.57 9.22
N GLU A 21 9.40 -3.55 10.05
CA GLU A 21 9.90 -3.60 11.43
C GLU A 21 11.42 -3.63 11.46
N ASN A 22 12.03 -4.42 10.58
CA ASN A 22 13.50 -4.51 10.49
C ASN A 22 14.15 -3.22 9.98
N ARG A 23 13.38 -2.33 9.37
CA ARG A 23 13.85 -1.03 8.89
C ARG A 23 13.56 0.11 9.87
N GLY A 24 13.07 -0.20 11.07
CA GLY A 24 12.83 0.78 12.11
C GLY A 24 11.47 1.47 12.04
N PHE A 25 10.53 0.95 11.28
CA PHE A 25 9.17 1.47 11.31
C PHE A 25 8.45 1.06 12.57
N GLU A 26 7.65 1.97 13.11
CA GLU A 26 6.92 1.82 14.37
C GLU A 26 5.43 2.07 14.16
N ASN A 27 4.63 1.74 15.17
CA ASN A 27 3.18 1.94 15.16
C ASN A 27 2.52 1.38 13.89
N ILE A 28 2.91 0.16 13.54
CA ILE A 28 2.45 -0.50 12.32
C ILE A 28 0.98 -0.91 12.48
N LYS A 29 0.18 -0.53 11.49
CA LYS A 29 -1.24 -0.91 11.39
C LYS A 29 -1.41 -1.72 10.11
N ALA A 30 -2.08 -2.84 10.22
CA ALA A 30 -2.34 -3.74 9.11
C ALA A 30 -3.54 -4.63 9.44
N ASP A 31 -4.24 -5.10 8.43
CA ASP A 31 -5.37 -6.00 8.61
C ASP A 31 -4.87 -7.42 8.87
N MET A 32 -4.29 -7.59 10.04
CA MET A 32 -3.68 -8.84 10.49
C MET A 32 -3.80 -8.96 12.01
N LYS A 33 -3.97 -10.19 12.50
CA LYS A 33 -4.06 -10.47 13.93
C LYS A 33 -2.84 -9.93 14.68
N GLY A 34 -3.10 -9.21 15.75
CA GLY A 34 -2.05 -8.60 16.57
C GLY A 34 -1.71 -7.17 16.18
N TYR A 35 -2.34 -6.66 15.13
CA TYR A 35 -2.14 -5.28 14.67
C TYR A 35 -3.47 -4.54 14.65
N GLU A 36 -3.42 -3.24 14.87
CA GLU A 36 -4.55 -2.36 14.69
C GLU A 36 -4.85 -2.23 13.20
N THR A 37 -6.15 -2.19 12.84
CA THR A 37 -6.56 -2.04 11.44
C THR A 37 -6.28 -0.61 10.93
N PRO A 38 -5.74 -0.44 9.73
CA PRO A 38 -5.54 0.88 9.15
C PRO A 38 -6.87 1.63 8.99
N LYS A 39 -6.81 2.95 9.13
CA LYS A 39 -7.96 3.81 8.90
C LYS A 39 -8.35 3.82 7.43
N SER A 40 -9.66 3.79 7.16
CA SER A 40 -10.20 3.98 5.82
C SER A 40 -10.43 5.46 5.53
N TYR A 41 -10.27 5.85 4.28
CA TYR A 41 -10.47 7.22 3.81
C TYR A 41 -11.53 7.24 2.73
N THR A 42 -12.41 8.23 2.78
CA THR A 42 -13.47 8.39 1.78
C THR A 42 -13.15 9.59 0.90
N LYS A 43 -13.22 9.40 -0.42
CA LYS A 43 -13.05 10.48 -1.37
C LYS A 43 -14.24 11.45 -1.26
N ALA A 44 -13.96 12.74 -1.20
CA ALA A 44 -15.00 13.78 -1.11
C ALA A 44 -15.99 13.65 -2.28
N GLY A 45 -17.29 13.68 -1.94
CA GLY A 45 -18.36 13.55 -2.92
C GLY A 45 -18.60 12.13 -3.44
N SER A 46 -18.00 11.13 -2.80
CA SER A 46 -18.10 9.72 -3.19
C SER A 46 -18.41 8.84 -1.98
N SER A 47 -19.01 7.67 -2.24
CA SER A 47 -19.21 6.64 -1.22
C SER A 47 -18.06 5.63 -1.19
N ILE A 48 -17.03 5.85 -2.03
CA ILE A 48 -15.91 4.91 -2.15
C ILE A 48 -14.92 5.13 -1.01
N SER A 49 -14.65 4.06 -0.25
CA SER A 49 -13.64 4.04 0.79
C SER A 49 -12.37 3.35 0.32
N VAL A 50 -11.23 3.90 0.71
CA VAL A 50 -9.91 3.34 0.40
C VAL A 50 -9.16 3.10 1.71
N THR A 51 -8.64 1.90 1.87
CA THR A 51 -7.84 1.52 3.04
C THR A 51 -6.46 1.07 2.57
N PRO A 52 -5.38 1.74 2.99
CA PRO A 52 -4.04 1.26 2.68
C PRO A 52 -3.80 -0.09 3.33
N ASP A 53 -2.95 -0.92 2.74
CA ASP A 53 -2.65 -2.24 3.30
C ASP A 53 -1.88 -2.12 4.62
N ILE A 54 -0.95 -1.18 4.70
CA ILE A 54 -0.15 -0.94 5.89
C ILE A 54 0.00 0.56 6.11
N VAL A 55 -0.06 0.98 7.37
CA VAL A 55 0.32 2.32 7.79
C VAL A 55 1.37 2.18 8.88
N ALA A 56 2.44 2.94 8.80
CA ALA A 56 3.51 2.90 9.79
C ALA A 56 4.14 4.28 9.95
N GLU A 57 4.93 4.44 11.00
CA GLU A 57 5.63 5.69 11.29
C GLU A 57 7.13 5.44 11.37
N LYS A 58 7.90 6.38 10.85
CA LYS A 58 9.34 6.39 10.98
C LYS A 58 9.83 7.82 11.12
N GLU A 59 10.63 8.07 12.15
CA GLU A 59 11.19 9.40 12.42
C GLU A 59 10.09 10.48 12.50
N GLY A 60 8.95 10.13 13.11
CA GLY A 60 7.82 11.04 13.27
C GLY A 60 6.99 11.27 12.02
N ARG A 61 7.29 10.59 10.94
CA ARG A 61 6.56 10.73 9.68
C ARG A 61 5.69 9.51 9.40
N LYS A 62 4.44 9.77 8.99
CA LYS A 62 3.51 8.71 8.60
C LYS A 62 3.82 8.24 7.18
N HIS A 63 3.78 6.93 6.99
CA HIS A 63 3.92 6.28 5.69
C HIS A 63 2.74 5.38 5.41
N TYR A 64 2.19 5.49 4.21
CA TYR A 64 1.18 4.58 3.69
C TYR A 64 1.86 3.58 2.76
N PHE A 65 1.51 2.32 2.89
CA PHE A 65 2.02 1.27 2.00
C PHE A 65 0.87 0.51 1.39
N ASP A 66 0.99 0.19 0.11
CA ASP A 66 0.07 -0.73 -0.54
C ASP A 66 0.89 -1.81 -1.23
N ILE A 67 0.38 -3.03 -1.19
CA ILE A 67 1.09 -4.18 -1.76
C ILE A 67 0.66 -4.35 -3.20
N SER A 68 1.63 -4.37 -4.12
CA SER A 68 1.41 -4.52 -5.54
C SER A 68 1.63 -5.95 -5.96
N LEU A 69 0.53 -6.65 -6.22
CA LEU A 69 0.51 -8.02 -6.69
C LEU A 69 -0.35 -8.10 -7.94
N LYS A 70 0.01 -9.01 -8.83
CA LYS A 70 -0.74 -9.29 -10.04
C LYS A 70 -2.23 -9.49 -9.72
N SER A 71 -3.09 -8.72 -10.34
CA SER A 71 -4.52 -8.72 -10.05
C SER A 71 -5.33 -8.74 -11.34
N GLU A 72 -6.51 -9.35 -11.28
CA GLU A 72 -7.48 -9.35 -12.37
C GLU A 72 -8.29 -8.04 -12.43
N LYS A 73 -8.10 -7.16 -11.44
CA LYS A 73 -8.79 -5.88 -11.33
C LYS A 73 -7.81 -4.71 -11.25
N PRO A 74 -6.98 -4.51 -12.29
CA PRO A 74 -5.94 -3.47 -12.24
C PRO A 74 -6.50 -2.06 -12.14
N ASN A 75 -7.69 -1.80 -12.66
CA ASN A 75 -8.29 -0.47 -12.59
C ASN A 75 -8.67 -0.07 -11.17
N LEU A 76 -9.08 -1.03 -10.34
CA LEU A 76 -9.35 -0.77 -8.92
C LEU A 76 -8.07 -0.41 -8.18
N LEU A 77 -6.97 -1.11 -8.47
CA LEU A 77 -5.66 -0.80 -7.90
C LEU A 77 -5.16 0.58 -8.34
N LYS A 78 -5.29 0.91 -9.62
CA LYS A 78 -4.91 2.24 -10.12
C LYS A 78 -5.62 3.35 -9.38
N SER A 79 -6.94 3.22 -9.23
CA SER A 79 -7.75 4.21 -8.51
C SER A 79 -7.33 4.32 -7.05
N LYS A 80 -7.10 3.19 -6.40
CA LYS A 80 -6.64 3.14 -5.01
C LYS A 80 -5.29 3.85 -4.85
N TRP A 81 -4.33 3.53 -5.69
CA TRP A 81 -2.98 4.10 -5.60
C TRP A 81 -2.94 5.59 -5.91
N LEU A 82 -3.70 6.03 -6.91
CA LEU A 82 -3.80 7.46 -7.23
C LEU A 82 -4.39 8.23 -6.07
N PHE A 83 -5.41 7.68 -5.41
CA PHE A 83 -6.01 8.29 -4.23
C PHE A 83 -5.01 8.35 -3.07
N LEU A 84 -4.32 7.26 -2.76
CA LEU A 84 -3.34 7.21 -1.66
C LEU A 84 -2.16 8.14 -1.93
N ASN A 85 -1.72 8.23 -3.17
CA ASN A 85 -0.65 9.15 -3.55
C ASN A 85 -1.05 10.61 -3.33
N ALA A 86 -2.24 10.98 -3.76
CA ALA A 86 -2.77 12.33 -3.55
C ALA A 86 -2.97 12.64 -2.06
N LEU A 87 -3.52 11.69 -1.31
CA LEU A 87 -3.74 11.82 0.13
C LEU A 87 -2.41 12.05 0.88
N SER A 88 -1.39 11.27 0.55
CA SER A 88 -0.09 11.40 1.19
C SER A 88 0.55 12.76 0.92
N ALA A 89 0.43 13.27 -0.28
CA ALA A 89 0.93 14.59 -0.64
C ALA A 89 0.23 15.70 0.16
N MET A 90 -1.09 15.61 0.31
CA MET A 90 -1.88 16.58 1.08
C MET A 90 -1.52 16.58 2.56
N LYS A 91 -1.13 15.45 3.12
CA LYS A 91 -0.84 15.26 4.54
C LYS A 91 0.64 15.31 4.90
N SER A 92 1.50 15.65 3.94
CA SER A 92 2.96 15.59 4.11
C SER A 92 3.45 14.24 4.57
N SER A 93 2.74 13.19 4.15
CA SER A 93 3.07 11.79 4.40
C SER A 93 3.76 11.19 3.17
N ARG A 94 4.19 9.95 3.26
CA ARG A 94 4.74 9.23 2.12
C ARG A 94 3.85 8.07 1.73
N PHE A 95 3.79 7.78 0.44
CA PHE A 95 3.14 6.61 -0.10
C PHE A 95 4.15 5.77 -0.86
N SER A 96 4.22 4.48 -0.55
CA SER A 96 5.13 3.54 -1.20
C SER A 96 4.39 2.26 -1.56
N LEU A 97 4.82 1.62 -2.64
CA LEU A 97 4.34 0.30 -3.02
C LEU A 97 5.35 -0.75 -2.56
N ILE A 98 4.84 -1.89 -2.12
CA ILE A 98 5.66 -3.05 -1.80
C ILE A 98 5.30 -4.16 -2.78
N THR A 99 6.30 -4.75 -3.40
CA THR A 99 6.09 -5.87 -4.33
C THR A 99 7.11 -6.97 -4.10
N THR A 100 6.87 -8.13 -4.67
CA THR A 100 7.72 -9.30 -4.51
C THR A 100 7.93 -9.99 -5.86
N ARG A 101 8.88 -10.93 -5.89
CA ARG A 101 9.21 -11.72 -7.09
C ARG A 101 7.95 -12.34 -7.70
N GLY A 102 7.86 -12.29 -9.03
CA GLY A 102 6.70 -12.77 -9.78
C GLY A 102 5.69 -11.68 -10.10
N HIS A 103 5.82 -10.49 -9.49
CA HIS A 103 4.88 -9.37 -9.66
C HIS A 103 5.56 -8.08 -10.14
N TYR A 104 6.85 -8.13 -10.45
CA TYR A 104 7.60 -6.93 -10.84
C TYR A 104 7.13 -6.35 -12.17
N ALA A 105 6.88 -7.20 -13.17
CA ALA A 105 6.41 -6.74 -14.48
C ALA A 105 5.05 -6.07 -14.39
N PHE A 106 4.13 -6.68 -13.64
CA PHE A 106 2.80 -6.11 -13.38
C PHE A 106 2.92 -4.74 -12.70
N THR A 107 3.76 -4.66 -11.66
CA THR A 107 3.98 -3.41 -10.91
C THR A 107 4.54 -2.32 -11.81
N GLN A 108 5.51 -2.67 -12.67
CA GLN A 108 6.10 -1.72 -13.60
C GLN A 108 5.06 -1.16 -14.58
N GLU A 109 4.22 -2.02 -15.14
CA GLU A 109 3.13 -1.58 -16.04
C GLU A 109 2.17 -0.62 -15.32
N MET A 110 1.86 -0.92 -14.07
CA MET A 110 0.96 -0.09 -13.26
C MET A 110 1.58 1.27 -12.95
N LEU A 111 2.86 1.30 -12.61
CA LEU A 111 3.58 2.55 -12.37
C LEU A 111 3.60 3.42 -13.63
N ASP A 112 3.88 2.82 -14.78
CA ASP A 112 3.90 3.53 -16.05
C ASP A 112 2.52 4.07 -16.40
N ALA A 113 1.46 3.28 -16.18
CA ALA A 113 0.09 3.68 -16.47
C ALA A 113 -0.44 4.79 -15.56
N THR A 114 0.09 4.90 -14.34
CA THR A 114 -0.34 5.89 -13.35
C THR A 114 0.61 7.08 -13.25
N ASN A 115 1.70 7.10 -14.00
CA ASN A 115 2.74 8.13 -13.92
C ASN A 115 3.34 8.27 -12.51
N MET A 116 3.36 7.19 -11.74
CA MET A 116 3.89 7.21 -10.39
C MET A 116 5.40 6.97 -10.38
N SER A 117 6.09 7.60 -9.43
CA SER A 117 7.54 7.50 -9.31
C SER A 117 7.99 6.13 -8.81
N LYS A 118 9.05 5.58 -9.42
CA LYS A 118 9.70 4.34 -8.96
C LYS A 118 10.48 4.52 -7.66
N LYS A 119 10.71 5.75 -7.21
CA LYS A 119 11.46 6.04 -5.98
C LYS A 119 10.83 5.43 -4.74
N ASN A 120 9.51 5.22 -4.80
CA ASN A 120 8.74 4.71 -3.66
C ASN A 120 8.37 3.25 -3.85
N LEU A 121 9.11 2.51 -4.66
CA LEU A 121 8.90 1.07 -4.84
C LEU A 121 9.86 0.28 -3.97
N ILE A 122 9.30 -0.62 -3.16
CA ILE A 122 10.04 -1.53 -2.29
C ILE A 122 9.88 -2.95 -2.82
N LYS A 123 10.98 -3.62 -3.08
CA LYS A 123 11.00 -5.03 -3.51
C LYS A 123 11.48 -5.89 -2.35
N ILE A 124 10.63 -6.80 -1.92
CA ILE A 124 10.96 -7.72 -0.83
C ILE A 124 11.19 -9.14 -1.27
#